data_073e4cbc49f595fcf04ed4334b309569
#
_entry.id   073e4cbc49f595fcf04ed4334b309569
#
_cell.length_a   1.000
_cell.length_b   1.000
_cell.length_c   1.000
_cell.angle_alpha   90.00
_cell.angle_beta   90.00
_cell.angle_gamma   90.00
#
_symmetry.space_group_name_H-M   'P 1'
#
loop_
_entity.id
_entity.type
_entity.pdbx_description
1 polymer ?
#
loop_
_entity_poly.entity_id
_entity_poly.type
_entity_poly.pdbx_seq_one_letter_code
_entity_poly.pdbx_strand_id
1 'polypeptide(L)'
;MGNEHEHPGTAAASHAVPPLSVSTTLMEGFITGLIGAGVVAAWFLLLDTIQHVPLWTPSLLGTVLFKGTHAAAGHRAVDPGMVAAYTLVHHAAFIGVGLVASFLVSEIERVPPLGIALVFLFVFFETAFQIFLLAMGEPLLGGIAFWGVAVANLLAAGAMAAYLWYRHPRILTHFNRIWNED
;
A
#
# COMPACT_ATOMS: atom_id res chain seq x y z
N MET A 1 44.29 -30.71 49.33
CA MET A 1 42.82 -30.62 49.45
C MET A 1 42.45 -29.23 48.89
N GLY A 2 42.25 -29.13 47.60
CA GLY A 2 41.85 -27.92 46.91
C GLY A 2 40.45 -28.12 46.39
N ASN A 3 39.49 -27.33 46.87
CA ASN A 3 38.12 -27.29 46.37
C ASN A 3 38.10 -26.34 45.16
N GLU A 4 38.03 -26.90 43.96
CA GLU A 4 37.67 -26.18 42.75
C GLU A 4 36.15 -25.96 42.76
N HIS A 5 35.73 -24.72 43.03
CA HIS A 5 34.35 -24.29 42.80
C HIS A 5 34.17 -24.06 41.31
N GLU A 6 33.62 -25.05 40.62
CA GLU A 6 33.04 -24.86 39.30
C GLU A 6 31.88 -23.85 39.38
N HIS A 7 32.07 -22.68 38.80
CA HIS A 7 30.99 -21.77 38.45
C HIS A 7 30.20 -22.36 37.29
N PRO A 8 28.90 -22.68 37.44
CA PRO A 8 28.07 -23.00 36.30
C PRO A 8 27.92 -21.72 35.44
N GLY A 9 28.58 -21.73 34.31
CA GLY A 9 28.39 -20.68 33.31
C GLY A 9 26.93 -20.59 32.90
N THR A 10 26.28 -19.53 33.33
CA THR A 10 24.97 -19.11 32.81
C THR A 10 25.15 -18.84 31.33
N ALA A 11 24.85 -19.84 30.52
CA ALA A 11 24.65 -19.65 29.09
C ALA A 11 23.57 -18.61 28.92
N ALA A 12 23.97 -17.39 28.57
CA ALA A 12 23.05 -16.34 28.14
C ALA A 12 22.28 -16.90 26.93
N ALA A 13 21.05 -17.35 27.19
CA ALA A 13 20.15 -17.75 26.13
C ALA A 13 19.99 -16.53 25.21
N SER A 14 20.62 -16.60 24.07
CA SER A 14 20.43 -15.66 22.98
C SER A 14 18.92 -15.65 22.67
N HIS A 15 18.25 -14.59 23.09
CA HIS A 15 16.85 -14.33 22.69
C HIS A 15 16.84 -13.94 21.21
N ALA A 16 17.16 -14.90 20.33
CA ALA A 16 16.92 -14.75 18.92
C ALA A 16 15.40 -14.58 18.74
N VAL A 17 14.99 -13.39 18.35
CA VAL A 17 13.60 -13.12 17.96
C VAL A 17 13.25 -14.10 16.84
N PRO A 18 12.23 -14.96 17.01
CA PRO A 18 11.89 -15.90 15.95
C PRO A 18 11.51 -15.10 14.70
N PRO A 19 11.95 -15.52 13.51
CA PRO A 19 11.58 -14.86 12.27
C PRO A 19 10.05 -14.88 12.15
N LEU A 20 9.45 -13.72 11.78
CA LEU A 20 8.03 -13.65 11.47
C LEU A 20 7.71 -14.76 10.47
N SER A 21 6.66 -15.54 10.72
CA SER A 21 6.33 -16.62 9.80
C SER A 21 5.91 -16.00 8.45
N VAL A 22 6.34 -16.59 7.35
CA VAL A 22 5.98 -16.14 5.99
C VAL A 22 4.48 -15.98 5.86
N SER A 23 3.70 -16.87 6.48
CA SER A 23 2.23 -16.81 6.48
C SER A 23 1.69 -15.53 7.15
N THR A 24 2.33 -15.05 8.23
CA THR A 24 1.93 -13.81 8.90
C THR A 24 2.19 -12.60 7.99
N THR A 25 3.37 -12.51 7.39
CA THR A 25 3.73 -11.42 6.46
C THR A 25 2.80 -11.39 5.24
N LEU A 26 2.45 -12.56 4.67
CA LEU A 26 1.52 -12.64 3.56
C LEU A 26 0.11 -12.18 3.94
N MET A 27 -0.40 -12.59 5.11
CA MET A 27 -1.71 -12.16 5.59
C MET A 27 -1.74 -10.65 5.87
N GLU A 28 -0.70 -10.11 6.49
CA GLU A 28 -0.56 -8.67 6.74
C GLU A 28 -0.52 -7.89 5.43
N GLY A 29 0.26 -8.35 4.46
CA GLY A 29 0.33 -7.74 3.14
C GLY A 29 -1.01 -7.77 2.40
N PHE A 30 -1.73 -8.89 2.46
CA PHE A 30 -3.06 -9.01 1.88
C PHE A 30 -4.04 -8.00 2.50
N ILE A 31 -4.10 -7.93 3.84
CA ILE A 31 -4.98 -6.98 4.55
C ILE A 31 -4.56 -5.53 4.24
N THR A 32 -3.26 -5.24 4.24
CA THR A 32 -2.73 -3.92 3.89
C THR A 32 -3.19 -3.49 2.50
N GLY A 33 -3.11 -4.40 1.52
CA GLY A 33 -3.58 -4.13 0.16
C GLY A 33 -5.08 -3.89 0.08
N LEU A 34 -5.90 -4.68 0.79
CA LEU A 34 -7.34 -4.46 0.86
C LEU A 34 -7.71 -3.11 1.49
N ILE A 35 -6.98 -2.68 2.53
CA ILE A 35 -7.16 -1.35 3.13
C ILE A 35 -6.88 -0.26 2.10
N GLY A 36 -5.75 -0.32 1.40
CA GLY A 36 -5.39 0.66 0.37
C GLY A 36 -6.43 0.72 -0.75
N ALA A 37 -6.82 -0.44 -1.31
CA ALA A 37 -7.83 -0.52 -2.34
C ALA A 37 -9.18 0.06 -1.89
N GLY A 38 -9.60 -0.27 -0.67
CA GLY A 38 -10.86 0.21 -0.09
C GLY A 38 -10.89 1.73 0.11
N VAL A 39 -9.77 2.31 0.55
CA VAL A 39 -9.65 3.78 0.73
C VAL A 39 -9.76 4.51 -0.61
N VAL A 40 -9.04 4.05 -1.64
CA VAL A 40 -9.14 4.65 -2.98
C VAL A 40 -10.54 4.50 -3.56
N ALA A 41 -11.15 3.31 -3.45
CA ALA A 41 -12.50 3.07 -3.93
C ALA A 41 -13.53 3.97 -3.22
N ALA A 42 -13.43 4.11 -1.89
CA ALA A 42 -14.30 4.98 -1.11
C ALA A 42 -14.14 6.46 -1.49
N TRP A 43 -12.90 6.91 -1.72
CA TRP A 43 -12.61 8.27 -2.16
C TRP A 43 -13.26 8.60 -3.50
N PHE A 44 -13.06 7.75 -4.51
CA PHE A 44 -13.67 7.99 -5.83
C PHE A 44 -15.18 7.81 -5.81
N LEU A 45 -15.72 6.87 -5.04
CA LEU A 45 -17.16 6.76 -4.85
C LEU A 45 -17.76 8.03 -4.24
N LEU A 46 -17.06 8.65 -3.28
CA LEU A 46 -17.45 9.93 -2.70
C LEU A 46 -17.46 11.04 -3.76
N LEU A 47 -16.39 11.18 -4.53
CA LEU A 47 -16.29 12.20 -5.59
C LEU A 47 -17.35 12.00 -6.67
N ASP A 48 -17.53 10.78 -7.17
CA ASP A 48 -18.54 10.44 -8.17
C ASP A 48 -19.96 10.72 -7.64
N THR A 49 -20.21 10.45 -6.36
CA THR A 49 -21.51 10.71 -5.73
C THR A 49 -21.78 12.21 -5.61
N ILE A 50 -20.78 13.01 -5.24
CA ILE A 50 -20.89 14.48 -5.21
C ILE A 50 -21.21 15.04 -6.61
N GLN A 51 -20.66 14.41 -7.65
CA GLN A 51 -20.91 14.76 -9.04
C GLN A 51 -22.23 14.18 -9.60
N HIS A 52 -23.03 13.49 -8.77
CA HIS A 52 -24.30 12.83 -9.13
C HIS A 52 -24.16 11.69 -10.16
N VAL A 53 -22.97 11.10 -10.28
CA VAL A 53 -22.68 9.99 -11.21
C VAL A 53 -21.93 8.87 -10.50
N PRO A 54 -22.50 8.24 -9.46
CA PRO A 54 -21.81 7.22 -8.66
C PRO A 54 -21.28 6.09 -9.54
N LEU A 55 -20.06 5.61 -9.22
CA LEU A 55 -19.35 4.57 -9.96
C LEU A 55 -18.89 4.95 -11.38
N TRP A 56 -18.93 6.24 -11.72
CA TRP A 56 -18.47 6.71 -13.03
C TRP A 56 -16.97 6.43 -13.23
N THR A 57 -16.15 6.81 -12.25
CA THR A 57 -14.70 6.65 -12.34
C THR A 57 -14.27 5.20 -12.56
N PRO A 58 -14.69 4.20 -11.77
CA PRO A 58 -14.31 2.80 -12.02
C PRO A 58 -14.89 2.25 -13.33
N SER A 59 -16.08 2.72 -13.77
CA SER A 59 -16.65 2.34 -15.06
C SER A 59 -15.82 2.88 -16.22
N LEU A 60 -15.41 4.15 -16.15
CA LEU A 60 -14.58 4.78 -17.16
C LEU A 60 -13.20 4.13 -17.25
N LEU A 61 -12.52 3.94 -16.11
CA LEU A 61 -11.20 3.31 -16.04
C LEU A 61 -11.24 1.84 -16.52
N GLY A 62 -12.29 1.10 -16.19
CA GLY A 62 -12.52 -0.23 -16.72
C GLY A 62 -12.70 -0.20 -18.25
N THR A 63 -13.44 0.76 -18.78
CA THR A 63 -13.61 0.93 -20.23
C THR A 63 -12.28 1.27 -20.91
N VAL A 64 -11.48 2.17 -20.34
CA VAL A 64 -10.13 2.48 -20.84
C VAL A 64 -9.26 1.24 -20.89
N LEU A 65 -9.22 0.49 -19.78
CA LEU A 65 -8.33 -0.65 -19.61
C LEU A 65 -8.69 -1.83 -20.53
N PHE A 66 -9.98 -2.13 -20.69
CA PHE A 66 -10.44 -3.34 -21.39
C PHE A 66 -10.94 -3.07 -22.82
N LYS A 67 -11.39 -1.85 -23.13
CA LYS A 67 -11.93 -1.50 -24.45
C LYS A 67 -11.14 -0.39 -25.17
N GLY A 68 -10.18 0.23 -24.45
CA GLY A 68 -9.33 1.28 -24.98
C GLY A 68 -9.91 2.69 -24.92
N THR A 69 -9.07 3.69 -25.16
CA THR A 69 -9.40 5.12 -25.03
C THR A 69 -10.48 5.59 -26.01
N HIS A 70 -10.55 5.03 -27.22
CA HIS A 70 -11.61 5.35 -28.19
C HIS A 70 -13.01 4.96 -27.67
N ALA A 71 -13.15 3.78 -27.08
CA ALA A 71 -14.41 3.37 -26.47
C ALA A 71 -14.77 4.24 -25.25
N ALA A 72 -13.77 4.64 -24.48
CA ALA A 72 -13.94 5.52 -23.34
C ALA A 72 -14.37 6.94 -23.72
N ALA A 73 -13.93 7.47 -24.87
CA ALA A 73 -14.38 8.76 -25.38
C ALA A 73 -15.90 8.79 -25.68
N GLY A 74 -16.49 7.64 -25.98
CA GLY A 74 -17.93 7.45 -26.17
C GLY A 74 -18.69 7.06 -24.90
N HIS A 75 -18.03 6.97 -23.75
CA HIS A 75 -18.64 6.54 -22.50
C HIS A 75 -19.70 7.53 -22.03
N ARG A 76 -20.96 7.08 -21.93
CA ARG A 76 -22.12 7.93 -21.61
C ARG A 76 -22.88 7.45 -20.36
N ALA A 77 -22.67 6.22 -19.94
CA ALA A 77 -23.38 5.62 -18.81
C ALA A 77 -22.47 4.65 -18.05
N VAL A 78 -22.75 4.42 -16.79
CA VAL A 78 -22.05 3.45 -15.97
C VAL A 78 -22.31 2.03 -16.50
N ASP A 79 -21.21 1.30 -16.80
CA ASP A 79 -21.23 -0.12 -17.20
C ASP A 79 -20.84 -0.98 -15.98
N PRO A 80 -21.79 -1.69 -15.36
CA PRO A 80 -21.50 -2.51 -14.17
C PRO A 80 -20.46 -3.61 -14.42
N GLY A 81 -20.37 -4.13 -15.65
CA GLY A 81 -19.35 -5.10 -16.03
C GLY A 81 -17.95 -4.50 -15.99
N MET A 82 -17.79 -3.26 -16.47
CA MET A 82 -16.51 -2.56 -16.42
C MET A 82 -16.15 -2.14 -14.99
N VAL A 83 -17.14 -1.76 -14.17
CA VAL A 83 -16.93 -1.52 -12.73
C VAL A 83 -16.38 -2.75 -12.05
N ALA A 84 -17.02 -3.92 -12.25
CA ALA A 84 -16.58 -5.18 -11.64
C ALA A 84 -15.18 -5.59 -12.12
N ALA A 85 -14.92 -5.51 -13.42
CA ALA A 85 -13.64 -5.86 -14.01
C ALA A 85 -12.51 -4.94 -13.50
N TYR A 86 -12.74 -3.62 -13.45
CA TYR A 86 -11.76 -2.69 -12.90
C TYR A 86 -11.53 -2.91 -11.41
N THR A 87 -12.60 -3.12 -10.64
CA THR A 87 -12.50 -3.38 -9.19
C THR A 87 -11.63 -4.60 -8.90
N LEU A 88 -11.76 -5.66 -9.68
CA LEU A 88 -10.92 -6.85 -9.54
C LEU A 88 -9.44 -6.54 -9.77
N VAL A 89 -9.11 -5.87 -10.88
CA VAL A 89 -7.73 -5.49 -11.23
C VAL A 89 -7.16 -4.53 -10.18
N HIS A 90 -7.95 -3.54 -9.76
CA HIS A 90 -7.59 -2.57 -8.74
C HIS A 90 -7.22 -3.24 -7.41
N HIS A 91 -8.07 -4.14 -6.90
CA HIS A 91 -7.79 -4.87 -5.67
C HIS A 91 -6.57 -5.78 -5.82
N ALA A 92 -6.43 -6.48 -6.94
CA ALA A 92 -5.25 -7.31 -7.20
C ALA A 92 -3.94 -6.51 -7.19
N ALA A 93 -3.94 -5.33 -7.83
CA ALA A 93 -2.78 -4.44 -7.84
C ALA A 93 -2.43 -3.96 -6.42
N PHE A 94 -3.42 -3.49 -5.65
CA PHE A 94 -3.19 -3.05 -4.27
C PHE A 94 -2.77 -4.19 -3.34
N ILE A 95 -3.28 -5.40 -3.51
CA ILE A 95 -2.80 -6.58 -2.77
C ILE A 95 -1.32 -6.82 -3.09
N GLY A 96 -0.91 -6.73 -4.36
CA GLY A 96 0.50 -6.83 -4.74
C GLY A 96 1.36 -5.77 -4.04
N VAL A 97 0.93 -4.51 -4.04
CA VAL A 97 1.63 -3.42 -3.32
C VAL A 97 1.67 -3.68 -1.81
N GLY A 98 0.57 -4.14 -1.22
CA GLY A 98 0.49 -4.47 0.20
C GLY A 98 1.43 -5.60 0.60
N LEU A 99 1.55 -6.64 -0.23
CA LEU A 99 2.50 -7.74 -0.01
C LEU A 99 3.95 -7.24 -0.04
N VAL A 100 4.31 -6.41 -1.01
CA VAL A 100 5.65 -5.80 -1.08
C VAL A 100 5.90 -4.91 0.12
N ALA A 101 4.94 -4.07 0.51
CA ALA A 101 5.07 -3.19 1.67
C ALA A 101 5.25 -3.97 2.97
N SER A 102 4.45 -5.02 3.20
CA SER A 102 4.56 -5.88 4.39
C SER A 102 5.91 -6.61 4.44
N PHE A 103 6.38 -7.11 3.29
CA PHE A 103 7.71 -7.72 3.20
C PHE A 103 8.81 -6.71 3.54
N LEU A 104 8.78 -5.51 2.96
CA LEU A 104 9.76 -4.45 3.26
C LEU A 104 9.73 -4.06 4.74
N VAL A 105 8.54 -3.92 5.34
CA VAL A 105 8.40 -3.62 6.77
C VAL A 105 9.02 -4.71 7.64
N SER A 106 8.83 -5.98 7.30
CA SER A 106 9.46 -7.09 8.02
C SER A 106 11.00 -7.07 7.92
N GLU A 107 11.56 -6.59 6.82
CA GLU A 107 13.00 -6.43 6.65
C GLU A 107 13.55 -5.16 7.30
N ILE A 108 12.76 -4.07 7.41
CA ILE A 108 13.15 -2.84 8.11
C ILE A 108 13.45 -3.11 9.59
N GLU A 109 12.75 -4.04 10.22
CA GLU A 109 13.06 -4.45 11.60
C GLU A 109 14.49 -5.01 11.74
N ARG A 110 15.08 -5.50 10.65
CA ARG A 110 16.45 -6.05 10.60
C ARG A 110 17.47 -5.05 10.06
N VAL A 111 17.04 -4.23 9.09
CA VAL A 111 17.87 -3.28 8.36
C VAL A 111 17.15 -1.94 8.26
N PRO A 112 17.26 -1.06 9.29
CA PRO A 112 16.52 0.21 9.38
C PRO A 112 16.63 1.12 8.14
N PRO A 113 17.77 1.21 7.41
CA PRO A 113 17.86 2.02 6.19
C PRO A 113 16.84 1.67 5.11
N LEU A 114 16.25 0.45 5.13
CA LEU A 114 15.20 0.05 4.18
C LEU A 114 13.89 0.85 4.36
N GLY A 115 13.71 1.58 5.47
CA GLY A 115 12.59 2.52 5.62
C GLY A 115 12.51 3.55 4.51
N ILE A 116 13.66 3.99 4.00
CA ILE A 116 13.75 4.89 2.85
C ILE A 116 13.19 4.21 1.60
N ALA A 117 13.37 2.89 1.44
CA ALA A 117 12.87 2.14 0.29
C ALA A 117 11.33 2.17 0.20
N LEU A 118 10.61 2.20 1.33
CA LEU A 118 9.14 2.37 1.33
C LEU A 118 8.71 3.72 0.78
N VAL A 119 9.42 4.79 1.12
CA VAL A 119 9.15 6.14 0.59
C VAL A 119 9.40 6.16 -0.92
N PHE A 120 10.54 5.61 -1.37
CA PHE A 120 10.84 5.51 -2.79
C PHE A 120 9.81 4.65 -3.54
N LEU A 121 9.37 3.55 -2.95
CA LEU A 121 8.33 2.69 -3.51
C LEU A 121 7.03 3.47 -3.71
N PHE A 122 6.60 4.23 -2.70
CA PHE A 122 5.41 5.08 -2.80
C PHE A 122 5.56 6.12 -3.92
N VAL A 123 6.66 6.88 -3.94
CA VAL A 123 6.91 7.90 -4.97
C VAL A 123 6.98 7.28 -6.36
N PHE A 124 7.62 6.12 -6.48
CA PHE A 124 7.71 5.39 -7.74
C PHE A 124 6.31 4.98 -8.26
N PHE A 125 5.50 4.34 -7.41
CA PHE A 125 4.16 3.91 -7.81
C PHE A 125 3.24 5.09 -8.09
N GLU A 126 3.30 6.16 -7.29
CA GLU A 126 2.54 7.38 -7.54
C GLU A 126 2.92 7.98 -8.90
N THR A 127 4.20 8.15 -9.15
CA THR A 127 4.70 8.71 -10.43
C THR A 127 4.33 7.81 -11.61
N ALA A 128 4.52 6.50 -11.50
CA ALA A 128 4.18 5.54 -12.54
C ALA A 128 2.67 5.54 -12.84
N PHE A 129 1.84 5.64 -11.82
CA PHE A 129 0.40 5.70 -11.99
C PHE A 129 -0.05 7.03 -12.62
N GLN A 130 0.56 8.15 -12.25
CA GLN A 130 0.29 9.44 -12.89
C GLN A 130 0.69 9.45 -14.37
N ILE A 131 1.84 8.85 -14.72
CA ILE A 131 2.25 8.67 -16.12
C ILE A 131 1.26 7.77 -16.87
N PHE A 132 0.80 6.68 -16.25
CA PHE A 132 -0.22 5.81 -16.82
C PHE A 132 -1.53 6.55 -17.08
N LEU A 133 -2.02 7.36 -16.13
CA LEU A 133 -3.21 8.19 -16.33
C LEU A 133 -3.02 9.22 -17.45
N LEU A 134 -1.86 9.87 -17.50
CA LEU A 134 -1.53 10.84 -18.55
C LEU A 134 -1.56 10.19 -19.94
N ALA A 135 -1.03 8.98 -20.05
CA ALA A 135 -0.98 8.24 -21.30
C ALA A 135 -2.35 7.68 -21.76
N MET A 136 -3.20 7.28 -20.79
CA MET A 136 -4.41 6.50 -21.07
C MET A 136 -5.71 7.26 -20.75
N GLY A 137 -5.75 8.08 -19.73
CA GLY A 137 -7.00 8.60 -19.17
C GLY A 137 -7.08 10.10 -18.96
N GLU A 138 -5.99 10.81 -18.83
CA GLU A 138 -5.99 12.23 -18.49
C GLU A 138 -6.83 13.08 -19.45
N PRO A 139 -6.77 12.91 -20.78
CA PRO A 139 -7.62 13.66 -21.70
C PRO A 139 -9.13 13.45 -21.50
N LEU A 140 -9.52 12.33 -20.84
CA LEU A 140 -10.91 11.97 -20.59
C LEU A 140 -11.37 12.35 -19.18
N LEU A 141 -10.44 12.37 -18.23
CA LEU A 141 -10.73 12.64 -16.80
C LEU A 141 -10.55 14.12 -16.45
N GLY A 142 -9.74 14.87 -17.25
CA GLY A 142 -9.44 16.27 -17.00
C GLY A 142 -8.53 16.52 -15.79
N GLY A 143 -8.15 17.80 -15.58
CA GLY A 143 -7.21 18.17 -14.52
C GLY A 143 -7.66 17.86 -13.08
N ILE A 144 -8.97 17.68 -12.85
CA ILE A 144 -9.52 17.31 -11.53
C ILE A 144 -9.11 15.88 -11.16
N ALA A 145 -9.00 14.98 -12.13
CA ALA A 145 -8.63 13.60 -11.88
C ALA A 145 -7.20 13.47 -11.35
N PHE A 146 -6.27 14.28 -11.82
CA PHE A 146 -4.88 14.26 -11.36
C PHE A 146 -4.80 14.46 -9.84
N TRP A 147 -5.40 15.52 -9.32
CA TRP A 147 -5.40 15.81 -7.88
C TRP A 147 -6.22 14.80 -7.09
N GLY A 148 -7.35 14.35 -7.66
CA GLY A 148 -8.19 13.31 -7.06
C GLY A 148 -7.42 12.03 -6.81
N VAL A 149 -6.60 11.59 -7.78
CA VAL A 149 -5.76 10.40 -7.67
C VAL A 149 -4.65 10.60 -6.66
N ALA A 150 -3.93 11.74 -6.71
CA ALA A 150 -2.85 12.01 -5.78
C ALA A 150 -3.34 11.99 -4.31
N VAL A 151 -4.50 12.61 -4.05
CA VAL A 151 -5.12 12.59 -2.71
C VAL A 151 -5.55 11.17 -2.32
N ALA A 152 -6.18 10.42 -3.24
CA ALA A 152 -6.58 9.04 -2.98
C ALA A 152 -5.39 8.16 -2.59
N ASN A 153 -4.31 8.25 -3.35
CA ASN A 153 -3.10 7.46 -3.13
C ASN A 153 -2.39 7.86 -1.82
N LEU A 154 -2.36 9.16 -1.49
CA LEU A 154 -1.82 9.64 -0.21
C LEU A 154 -2.65 9.11 0.97
N LEU A 155 -3.97 9.15 0.89
CA LEU A 155 -4.87 8.60 1.90
C LEU A 155 -4.68 7.09 2.05
N ALA A 156 -4.59 6.36 0.93
CA ALA A 156 -4.35 4.92 0.92
C ALA A 156 -2.99 4.58 1.55
N ALA A 157 -1.92 5.28 1.14
CA ALA A 157 -0.59 5.10 1.71
C ALA A 157 -0.57 5.37 3.23
N GLY A 158 -1.25 6.44 3.68
CA GLY A 158 -1.40 6.77 5.10
C GLY A 158 -2.14 5.68 5.88
N ALA A 159 -3.24 5.16 5.34
CA ALA A 159 -4.01 4.10 5.97
C ALA A 159 -3.23 2.76 6.02
N MET A 160 -2.55 2.40 4.94
CA MET A 160 -1.70 1.21 4.87
C MET A 160 -0.53 1.32 5.86
N ALA A 161 0.15 2.47 5.90
CA ALA A 161 1.23 2.74 6.84
C ALA A 161 0.74 2.68 8.30
N ALA A 162 -0.41 3.27 8.61
CA ALA A 162 -0.99 3.24 9.95
C ALA A 162 -1.30 1.80 10.40
N TYR A 163 -1.86 0.97 9.50
CA TYR A 163 -2.11 -0.45 9.78
C TYR A 163 -0.81 -1.22 10.04
N LEU A 164 0.19 -1.09 9.15
CA LEU A 164 1.48 -1.76 9.32
C LEU A 164 2.19 -1.29 10.59
N TRP A 165 2.09 -0.02 10.91
CA TRP A 165 2.65 0.55 12.13
C TRP A 165 2.01 0.01 13.40
N TYR A 166 0.69 -0.13 13.39
CA TYR A 166 -0.04 -0.77 14.48
C TYR A 166 0.41 -2.22 14.68
N ARG A 167 0.71 -2.93 13.60
CA ARG A 167 1.19 -4.33 13.63
C ARG A 167 2.66 -4.46 14.06
N HIS A 168 3.49 -3.45 13.79
CA HIS A 168 4.94 -3.45 14.02
C HIS A 168 5.37 -2.30 14.96
N PRO A 169 4.96 -2.28 16.25
CA PRO A 169 5.24 -1.16 17.17
C PRO A 169 6.75 -0.98 17.47
N ARG A 170 7.57 -1.99 17.22
CA ARG A 170 9.02 -1.93 17.45
C ARG A 170 9.74 -0.96 16.52
N ILE A 171 9.20 -0.70 15.35
CA ILE A 171 9.77 0.28 14.40
C ILE A 171 9.84 1.67 15.04
N LEU A 172 8.81 2.06 15.83
CA LEU A 172 8.77 3.34 16.54
C LEU A 172 9.87 3.50 17.58
N THR A 173 10.14 2.44 18.34
CA THR A 173 11.15 2.50 19.42
C THR A 173 12.57 2.67 18.86
N HIS A 174 12.83 2.20 17.65
CA HIS A 174 14.11 2.36 16.98
C HIS A 174 14.33 3.79 16.47
N PHE A 175 13.30 4.39 15.84
CA PHE A 175 13.35 5.77 15.39
C PHE A 175 13.54 6.75 16.55
N ASN A 176 12.80 6.59 17.65
CA ASN A 176 12.93 7.46 18.85
C ASN A 176 14.32 7.36 19.50
N ARG A 177 15.01 6.25 19.39
CA ARG A 177 16.37 6.11 19.92
C ARG A 177 17.39 6.91 19.11
N ILE A 178 17.30 6.87 17.77
CA ILE A 178 18.21 7.61 16.87
C ILE A 178 18.08 9.12 17.08
N TRP A 179 16.87 9.63 17.32
CA TRP A 179 16.63 11.08 17.54
C TRP A 179 16.96 11.58 18.95
N ASN A 180 17.12 10.70 19.93
CA ASN A 180 17.42 11.10 21.31
C ASN A 180 18.89 10.87 21.72
N GLU A 181 19.71 10.31 20.84
CA GLU A 181 21.15 10.09 21.08
C GLU A 181 22.06 11.17 20.44
N ASP A 182 21.47 12.16 19.73
CA ASP A 182 22.14 13.39 19.27
C ASP A 182 21.80 14.58 20.20
#